data_8835ef52c62baa3f917f7ebbbc6bf523
#
_entry.id   8835ef52c62baa3f917f7ebbbc6bf523
#
_cell.length_a   1.000
_cell.length_b   1.000
_cell.length_c   1.000
_cell.angle_alpha   90.00
_cell.angle_beta   90.00
_cell.angle_gamma   90.00
#
_symmetry.space_group_name_H-M   'P 1'
#
loop_
_entity.id
_entity.type
_entity.pdbx_description
1 polymer ?
#
loop_
_entity_poly.entity_id
_entity_poly.type
_entity_poly.pdbx_seq_one_letter_code
_entity_poly.pdbx_strand_id
1 'polypeptide(L)'
;MKLEGKKVLVVGAGKSGIAASELLLDKKIETVLYDGNKDLDVEKLYEKAPKLKGMPVLLGELTDEQLRAFDVAVLSPGVPTDLPVVERMRAQNVCIWGEIELAYSFAKGRLIAITGTNGKTTTTALTGEIMKNYFKDVRVVGNIGIPYTSEAATMTDETVTVAEISSFQLETIHEFHPEISAILNITPDHLNRHHTMECYIRTKEAITTNQTNDEVCVLNYEDEVLRAFGESAPVHVVWFSSARKLAEGFYLDGEEIFYAHDGNTEKVINVNDLNLLGRHNYENVMAATAMSVNFGVPMEKIVEVLKRFQAVEHRIEYVTEKRGVRFYNDSKGTNPDAAIQGIRAMNRPTLLIGGGYDKQSTYDEWIDAFDGKVKKLVLIGQTAEMIEVCAHKHGFMDTVRCETFEEAIRYCYDHAVSGDAVLLSPACASWGMFPNYEERGRIFKEIVRGLEE
;
A
#
# COMPACT_ATOMS: atom_id res chain seq x y z
N MET A 1 -1.28 -25.88 -10.92
CA MET A 1 -2.39 -26.88 -11.19
C MET A 1 -3.36 -26.28 -12.21
N LYS A 2 -3.76 -27.03 -13.24
CA LYS A 2 -4.78 -26.56 -14.21
C LYS A 2 -6.18 -26.73 -13.63
N LEU A 3 -7.06 -25.75 -13.89
CA LEU A 3 -8.44 -25.73 -13.37
C LEU A 3 -9.50 -26.31 -14.34
N GLU A 4 -9.11 -26.71 -15.57
CA GLU A 4 -10.02 -27.31 -16.52
C GLU A 4 -10.65 -28.59 -15.94
N GLY A 5 -11.97 -28.68 -15.97
CA GLY A 5 -12.73 -29.80 -15.41
C GLY A 5 -12.80 -29.86 -13.88
N LYS A 6 -12.31 -28.84 -13.20
CA LYS A 6 -12.39 -28.68 -11.74
C LYS A 6 -13.61 -27.88 -11.34
N LYS A 7 -14.13 -28.19 -10.15
CA LYS A 7 -15.19 -27.43 -9.51
C LYS A 7 -14.61 -26.53 -8.41
N VAL A 8 -14.83 -25.23 -8.55
CA VAL A 8 -14.21 -24.20 -7.71
C VAL A 8 -15.23 -23.53 -6.79
N LEU A 9 -14.90 -23.42 -5.51
CA LEU A 9 -15.64 -22.65 -4.53
C LEU A 9 -14.92 -21.30 -4.31
N VAL A 10 -15.54 -20.18 -4.65
CA VAL A 10 -15.02 -18.85 -4.31
C VAL A 10 -15.57 -18.45 -2.95
N VAL A 11 -14.70 -18.12 -2.00
CA VAL A 11 -15.06 -17.83 -0.60
C VAL A 11 -14.97 -16.33 -0.32
N GLY A 12 -16.12 -15.73 0.01
CA GLY A 12 -16.31 -14.30 0.26
C GLY A 12 -16.88 -13.56 -0.94
N ALA A 13 -18.01 -12.88 -0.73
CA ALA A 13 -18.74 -12.12 -1.75
C ALA A 13 -18.31 -10.63 -1.86
N GLY A 14 -17.10 -10.29 -1.39
CA GLY A 14 -16.51 -8.97 -1.53
C GLY A 14 -15.91 -8.73 -2.93
N LYS A 15 -15.25 -7.58 -3.11
CA LYS A 15 -14.67 -7.16 -4.40
C LYS A 15 -13.76 -8.21 -5.04
N SER A 16 -12.87 -8.84 -4.26
CA SER A 16 -11.95 -9.87 -4.76
C SER A 16 -12.68 -11.17 -5.15
N GLY A 17 -13.69 -11.59 -4.35
CA GLY A 17 -14.47 -12.79 -4.66
C GLY A 17 -15.35 -12.61 -5.89
N ILE A 18 -15.93 -11.42 -6.08
CA ILE A 18 -16.66 -11.10 -7.32
C ILE A 18 -15.72 -11.19 -8.52
N ALA A 19 -14.56 -10.54 -8.46
CA ALA A 19 -13.59 -10.56 -9.56
C ALA A 19 -13.06 -11.97 -9.86
N ALA A 20 -12.78 -12.77 -8.83
CA ALA A 20 -12.40 -14.18 -8.98
C ALA A 20 -13.51 -15.00 -9.66
N SER A 21 -14.77 -14.81 -9.25
CA SER A 21 -15.91 -15.48 -9.83
C SER A 21 -16.12 -15.12 -11.30
N GLU A 22 -16.00 -13.83 -11.64
CA GLU A 22 -16.10 -13.35 -13.03
C GLU A 22 -15.00 -13.94 -13.91
N LEU A 23 -13.74 -13.99 -13.43
CA LEU A 23 -12.63 -14.62 -14.14
C LEU A 23 -12.91 -16.09 -14.42
N LEU A 24 -13.35 -16.85 -13.42
CA LEU A 24 -13.65 -18.27 -13.56
C LEU A 24 -14.79 -18.52 -14.53
N LEU A 25 -15.84 -17.70 -14.51
CA LEU A 25 -16.95 -17.77 -15.47
C LEU A 25 -16.49 -17.48 -16.90
N ASP A 26 -15.66 -16.44 -17.11
CA ASP A 26 -15.08 -16.12 -18.41
C ASP A 26 -14.22 -17.27 -18.96
N LYS A 27 -13.56 -18.03 -18.07
CA LYS A 27 -12.78 -19.24 -18.40
C LYS A 27 -13.62 -20.53 -18.45
N LYS A 28 -14.94 -20.43 -18.26
CA LYS A 28 -15.91 -21.57 -18.29
C LYS A 28 -15.57 -22.66 -17.26
N ILE A 29 -15.06 -22.26 -16.09
CA ILE A 29 -14.82 -23.16 -14.96
C ILE A 29 -16.11 -23.27 -14.13
N GLU A 30 -16.45 -24.49 -13.71
CA GLU A 30 -17.61 -24.70 -12.82
C GLU A 30 -17.36 -24.03 -11.47
N THR A 31 -18.14 -23.00 -11.17
CA THR A 31 -17.89 -22.09 -10.04
C THR A 31 -19.14 -21.92 -9.18
N VAL A 32 -18.93 -21.93 -7.88
CA VAL A 32 -19.93 -21.59 -6.86
C VAL A 32 -19.37 -20.50 -5.97
N LEU A 33 -20.15 -19.47 -5.69
CA LEU A 33 -19.78 -18.44 -4.69
C LEU A 33 -20.31 -18.86 -3.32
N TYR A 34 -19.50 -18.67 -2.29
CA TYR A 34 -19.87 -18.93 -0.91
C TYR A 34 -19.58 -17.72 -0.03
N ASP A 35 -20.52 -17.38 0.85
CA ASP A 35 -20.31 -16.42 1.91
C ASP A 35 -20.89 -16.94 3.24
N GLY A 36 -20.12 -16.80 4.32
CA GLY A 36 -20.55 -17.21 5.66
C GLY A 36 -21.71 -16.38 6.22
N ASN A 37 -21.98 -15.21 5.64
CA ASN A 37 -23.11 -14.37 6.01
C ASN A 37 -24.41 -14.92 5.40
N LYS A 38 -25.23 -15.58 6.22
CA LYS A 38 -26.53 -16.14 5.81
C LYS A 38 -27.56 -15.09 5.35
N ASP A 39 -27.37 -13.83 5.78
CA ASP A 39 -28.28 -12.73 5.50
C ASP A 39 -27.80 -11.88 4.29
N LEU A 40 -26.82 -12.37 3.52
CA LEU A 40 -26.35 -11.70 2.31
C LEU A 40 -27.48 -11.63 1.27
N ASP A 41 -27.77 -10.41 0.81
CA ASP A 41 -28.76 -10.15 -0.24
C ASP A 41 -28.16 -10.50 -1.63
N VAL A 42 -28.49 -11.66 -2.15
CA VAL A 42 -27.98 -12.19 -3.42
C VAL A 42 -28.46 -11.36 -4.62
N GLU A 43 -29.67 -10.79 -4.55
CA GLU A 43 -30.17 -9.93 -5.65
C GLU A 43 -29.34 -8.63 -5.74
N LYS A 44 -29.03 -8.01 -4.61
CA LYS A 44 -28.10 -6.85 -4.60
C LYS A 44 -26.68 -7.22 -5.04
N LEU A 45 -26.22 -8.43 -4.77
CA LEU A 45 -24.96 -8.93 -5.31
C LEU A 45 -25.01 -8.98 -6.85
N TYR A 46 -26.07 -9.54 -7.43
CA TYR A 46 -26.25 -9.60 -8.89
C TYR A 46 -26.44 -8.22 -9.52
N GLU A 47 -27.05 -7.26 -8.82
CA GLU A 47 -27.11 -5.87 -9.28
C GLU A 47 -25.72 -5.24 -9.40
N LYS A 48 -24.83 -5.51 -8.42
CA LYS A 48 -23.44 -5.02 -8.42
C LYS A 48 -22.54 -5.76 -9.40
N ALA A 49 -22.78 -7.03 -9.62
CA ALA A 49 -22.00 -7.93 -10.46
C ALA A 49 -22.92 -8.72 -11.42
N PRO A 50 -23.45 -8.09 -12.48
CA PRO A 50 -24.43 -8.71 -13.36
C PRO A 50 -23.94 -9.98 -14.05
N LYS A 51 -22.64 -10.15 -14.27
CA LYS A 51 -22.04 -11.38 -14.81
C LYS A 51 -22.28 -12.61 -13.95
N LEU A 52 -22.47 -12.43 -12.64
CA LEU A 52 -22.70 -13.54 -11.70
C LEU A 52 -24.15 -14.03 -11.70
N LYS A 53 -25.06 -13.36 -12.43
CA LYS A 53 -26.47 -13.72 -12.45
C LYS A 53 -26.66 -15.14 -12.96
N GLY A 54 -27.25 -15.99 -12.10
CA GLY A 54 -27.47 -17.42 -12.38
C GLY A 54 -26.32 -18.33 -11.91
N MET A 55 -25.21 -17.79 -11.40
CA MET A 55 -24.20 -18.60 -10.73
C MET A 55 -24.72 -19.04 -9.35
N PRO A 56 -24.53 -20.32 -8.96
CA PRO A 56 -24.91 -20.77 -7.63
C PRO A 56 -24.23 -20.03 -6.52
N VAL A 57 -25.00 -19.59 -5.50
CA VAL A 57 -24.48 -18.94 -4.28
C VAL A 57 -24.90 -19.78 -3.07
N LEU A 58 -23.94 -20.14 -2.24
CA LEU A 58 -24.13 -20.81 -0.96
C LEU A 58 -23.92 -19.84 0.18
N LEU A 59 -24.78 -19.85 1.19
CA LEU A 59 -24.75 -18.95 2.32
C LEU A 59 -24.76 -19.70 3.66
N GLY A 60 -24.13 -19.13 4.67
CA GLY A 60 -24.12 -19.68 6.03
C GLY A 60 -23.21 -20.89 6.18
N GLU A 61 -23.61 -21.89 6.96
CA GLU A 61 -22.80 -23.08 7.22
C GLU A 61 -22.89 -24.09 6.08
N LEU A 62 -21.72 -24.63 5.66
CA LEU A 62 -21.63 -25.71 4.69
C LEU A 62 -21.45 -27.05 5.40
N THR A 63 -22.06 -28.09 4.88
CA THR A 63 -21.84 -29.48 5.32
C THR A 63 -20.56 -30.06 4.70
N ASP A 64 -20.01 -31.11 5.31
CA ASP A 64 -18.83 -31.80 4.77
C ASP A 64 -19.13 -32.47 3.41
N GLU A 65 -20.37 -32.89 3.18
CA GLU A 65 -20.77 -33.41 1.89
C GLU A 65 -20.72 -32.33 0.80
N GLN A 66 -21.19 -31.11 1.11
CA GLN A 66 -21.09 -29.99 0.19
C GLN A 66 -19.62 -29.62 -0.08
N LEU A 67 -18.75 -29.64 0.94
CA LEU A 67 -17.34 -29.33 0.77
C LEU A 67 -16.62 -30.33 -0.13
N ARG A 68 -16.91 -31.63 0.00
CA ARG A 68 -16.34 -32.69 -0.86
C ARG A 68 -16.63 -32.53 -2.35
N ALA A 69 -17.63 -31.73 -2.69
CA ALA A 69 -18.00 -31.50 -4.09
C ALA A 69 -17.01 -30.56 -4.82
N PHE A 70 -16.08 -29.93 -4.12
CA PHE A 70 -15.14 -28.96 -4.68
C PHE A 70 -13.72 -29.50 -4.72
N ASP A 71 -13.00 -29.18 -5.78
CA ASP A 71 -11.57 -29.48 -5.93
C ASP A 71 -10.68 -28.37 -5.33
N VAL A 72 -11.13 -27.12 -5.49
CA VAL A 72 -10.36 -25.91 -5.10
C VAL A 72 -11.30 -24.93 -4.42
N ALA A 73 -10.82 -24.29 -3.37
CA ALA A 73 -11.43 -23.12 -2.75
C ALA A 73 -10.53 -21.89 -2.94
N VAL A 74 -11.06 -20.83 -3.53
CA VAL A 74 -10.38 -19.56 -3.73
C VAL A 74 -10.82 -18.60 -2.65
N LEU A 75 -9.95 -18.28 -1.70
CA LEU A 75 -10.25 -17.39 -0.60
C LEU A 75 -10.05 -15.92 -0.99
N SER A 76 -11.01 -15.08 -0.67
CA SER A 76 -10.79 -13.63 -0.64
C SER A 76 -9.78 -13.29 0.45
N PRO A 77 -8.89 -12.27 0.28
CA PRO A 77 -7.83 -11.95 1.24
C PRO A 77 -8.31 -11.67 2.67
N GLY A 78 -9.55 -11.15 2.81
CA GLY A 78 -10.17 -10.90 4.11
C GLY A 78 -10.64 -12.16 4.85
N VAL A 79 -10.66 -13.32 4.21
CA VAL A 79 -11.08 -14.58 4.84
C VAL A 79 -9.88 -15.22 5.55
N PRO A 80 -9.93 -15.39 6.89
CA PRO A 80 -8.85 -16.05 7.62
C PRO A 80 -8.65 -17.50 7.18
N THR A 81 -7.40 -17.92 7.02
CA THR A 81 -7.04 -19.27 6.58
C THR A 81 -7.19 -20.32 7.69
N ASP A 82 -7.36 -19.88 8.93
CA ASP A 82 -7.60 -20.70 10.14
C ASP A 82 -9.08 -20.77 10.55
N LEU A 83 -9.99 -20.26 9.72
CA LEU A 83 -11.42 -20.42 9.99
C LEU A 83 -11.82 -21.90 10.00
N PRO A 84 -12.74 -22.32 10.90
CA PRO A 84 -13.20 -23.72 10.97
C PRO A 84 -13.67 -24.28 9.63
N VAL A 85 -14.33 -23.48 8.79
CA VAL A 85 -14.78 -23.91 7.46
C VAL A 85 -13.59 -24.17 6.53
N VAL A 86 -12.51 -23.39 6.61
CA VAL A 86 -11.30 -23.57 5.77
C VAL A 86 -10.53 -24.82 6.23
N GLU A 87 -10.44 -25.06 7.55
CA GLU A 87 -9.85 -26.30 8.09
C GLU A 87 -10.64 -27.54 7.65
N ARG A 88 -11.98 -27.44 7.64
CA ARG A 88 -12.84 -28.52 7.12
C ARG A 88 -12.63 -28.75 5.61
N MET A 89 -12.46 -27.67 4.82
CA MET A 89 -12.09 -27.79 3.40
C MET A 89 -10.79 -28.59 3.23
N ARG A 90 -9.75 -28.27 3.97
CA ARG A 90 -8.47 -29.02 3.96
C ARG A 90 -8.66 -30.47 4.34
N ALA A 91 -9.46 -30.74 5.37
CA ALA A 91 -9.76 -32.11 5.83
C ALA A 91 -10.54 -32.93 4.77
N GLN A 92 -11.24 -32.26 3.85
CA GLN A 92 -11.93 -32.89 2.71
C GLN A 92 -11.06 -32.91 1.43
N ASN A 93 -9.74 -32.59 1.53
CA ASN A 93 -8.78 -32.49 0.42
C ASN A 93 -9.12 -31.40 -0.63
N VAL A 94 -9.85 -30.37 -0.25
CA VAL A 94 -10.05 -29.18 -1.10
C VAL A 94 -8.75 -28.35 -1.07
N CYS A 95 -8.18 -28.08 -2.24
CA CYS A 95 -6.98 -27.26 -2.36
C CYS A 95 -7.33 -25.80 -2.07
N ILE A 96 -6.58 -25.13 -1.21
CA ILE A 96 -6.85 -23.75 -0.81
C ILE A 96 -5.96 -22.81 -1.62
N TRP A 97 -6.54 -21.98 -2.43
CA TRP A 97 -5.89 -20.91 -3.19
C TRP A 97 -6.32 -19.53 -2.66
N GLY A 98 -5.53 -18.52 -2.96
CA GLY A 98 -5.90 -17.12 -2.81
C GLY A 98 -6.22 -16.48 -4.16
N GLU A 99 -6.70 -15.25 -4.09
CA GLU A 99 -7.02 -14.44 -5.27
C GLU A 99 -5.82 -14.28 -6.22
N ILE A 100 -4.61 -14.03 -5.66
CA ILE A 100 -3.42 -13.83 -6.49
C ILE A 100 -2.91 -15.12 -7.15
N GLU A 101 -3.05 -16.25 -6.49
CA GLU A 101 -2.72 -17.55 -7.07
C GLU A 101 -3.65 -17.87 -8.25
N LEU A 102 -4.95 -17.62 -8.06
CA LEU A 102 -5.92 -17.78 -9.15
C LEU A 102 -5.59 -16.85 -10.32
N ALA A 103 -5.33 -15.58 -10.05
CA ALA A 103 -4.98 -14.61 -11.09
C ALA A 103 -3.73 -15.04 -11.85
N TYR A 104 -2.66 -15.40 -11.13
CA TYR A 104 -1.40 -15.85 -11.69
C TYR A 104 -1.57 -17.07 -12.60
N SER A 105 -2.45 -18.01 -12.25
CA SER A 105 -2.71 -19.20 -13.06
C SER A 105 -3.31 -18.91 -14.47
N PHE A 106 -3.86 -17.71 -14.68
CA PHE A 106 -4.41 -17.25 -15.96
C PHE A 106 -3.68 -16.05 -16.57
N ALA A 107 -2.92 -15.33 -15.76
CA ALA A 107 -2.14 -14.18 -16.20
C ALA A 107 -1.01 -14.60 -17.16
N LYS A 108 -0.59 -13.65 -17.97
CA LYS A 108 0.52 -13.78 -18.89
C LYS A 108 1.45 -12.59 -18.78
N GLY A 109 2.65 -12.75 -19.36
CA GLY A 109 3.66 -11.70 -19.37
C GLY A 109 4.55 -11.74 -18.12
N ARG A 110 5.19 -10.61 -17.82
CA ARG A 110 6.22 -10.48 -16.78
C ARG A 110 5.63 -9.84 -15.51
N LEU A 111 6.06 -10.29 -14.34
CA LEU A 111 5.48 -9.90 -13.05
C LEU A 111 6.51 -9.31 -12.10
N ILE A 112 6.21 -8.13 -11.57
CA ILE A 112 6.86 -7.51 -10.40
C ILE A 112 5.89 -7.58 -9.23
N ALA A 113 6.32 -8.13 -8.08
CA ALA A 113 5.51 -8.28 -6.88
C ALA A 113 6.12 -7.54 -5.70
N ILE A 114 5.34 -6.72 -5.00
CA ILE A 114 5.82 -5.82 -3.94
C ILE A 114 5.06 -6.09 -2.65
N THR A 115 5.79 -6.43 -1.58
CA THR A 115 5.25 -6.58 -0.23
C THR A 115 6.05 -5.76 0.79
N GLY A 116 5.65 -5.80 2.03
CA GLY A 116 6.25 -5.09 3.16
C GLY A 116 5.18 -4.70 4.17
N THR A 117 5.56 -4.21 5.34
CA THR A 117 4.59 -3.62 6.27
C THR A 117 4.15 -2.26 5.76
N ASN A 118 5.07 -1.37 5.45
CA ASN A 118 4.83 0.00 5.00
C ASN A 118 5.44 0.25 3.61
N GLY A 119 4.99 1.30 2.92
CA GLY A 119 5.56 1.74 1.64
C GLY A 119 5.00 1.06 0.39
N LYS A 120 4.33 -0.08 0.50
CA LYS A 120 3.82 -0.88 -0.63
C LYS A 120 3.12 -0.04 -1.71
N THR A 121 2.11 0.71 -1.32
CA THR A 121 1.27 1.48 -2.26
C THR A 121 2.06 2.52 -3.03
N THR A 122 2.93 3.28 -2.34
CA THR A 122 3.78 4.29 -2.98
C THR A 122 4.76 3.64 -3.94
N THR A 123 5.43 2.56 -3.50
CA THR A 123 6.40 1.83 -4.31
C THR A 123 5.73 1.19 -5.53
N THR A 124 4.56 0.57 -5.35
CA THR A 124 3.80 -0.04 -6.46
C THR A 124 3.34 1.00 -7.48
N ALA A 125 2.81 2.13 -7.01
CA ALA A 125 2.38 3.21 -7.88
C ALA A 125 3.56 3.81 -8.67
N LEU A 126 4.68 4.09 -7.99
CA LEU A 126 5.89 4.62 -8.63
C LEU A 126 6.48 3.64 -9.65
N THR A 127 6.62 2.36 -9.27
CA THR A 127 7.08 1.31 -10.19
C THR A 127 6.15 1.19 -11.39
N GLY A 128 4.83 1.22 -11.16
CA GLY A 128 3.83 1.21 -12.23
C GLY A 128 3.99 2.37 -13.20
N GLU A 129 4.23 3.59 -12.71
CA GLU A 129 4.46 4.76 -13.58
C GLU A 129 5.78 4.68 -14.34
N ILE A 130 6.85 4.13 -13.73
CA ILE A 130 8.11 3.86 -14.43
C ILE A 130 7.89 2.84 -15.55
N MET A 131 7.19 1.74 -15.27
CA MET A 131 6.89 0.72 -16.29
C MET A 131 6.05 1.30 -17.44
N LYS A 132 5.00 2.08 -17.16
CA LYS A 132 4.17 2.75 -18.17
C LYS A 132 4.93 3.76 -19.03
N ASN A 133 6.03 4.35 -18.51
CA ASN A 133 6.89 5.25 -19.28
C ASN A 133 7.74 4.52 -20.33
N TYR A 134 7.89 3.20 -20.21
CA TYR A 134 8.76 2.41 -21.06
C TYR A 134 8.04 1.28 -21.82
N PHE A 135 7.11 0.58 -21.16
CA PHE A 135 6.34 -0.52 -21.76
C PHE A 135 4.94 -0.07 -22.19
N LYS A 136 4.37 -0.72 -23.20
CA LYS A 136 3.07 -0.33 -23.80
C LYS A 136 1.87 -0.88 -23.04
N ASP A 137 1.96 -2.10 -22.49
CA ASP A 137 0.86 -2.75 -21.75
C ASP A 137 1.31 -3.01 -20.31
N VAL A 138 0.87 -2.16 -19.38
CA VAL A 138 1.24 -2.25 -17.96
C VAL A 138 -0.01 -2.29 -17.11
N ARG A 139 -0.09 -3.29 -16.23
CA ARG A 139 -1.18 -3.49 -15.27
C ARG A 139 -0.67 -3.28 -13.85
N VAL A 140 -1.31 -2.38 -13.12
CA VAL A 140 -1.05 -2.15 -11.69
C VAL A 140 -2.22 -2.72 -10.91
N VAL A 141 -1.97 -3.76 -10.13
CA VAL A 141 -3.03 -4.61 -9.54
C VAL A 141 -2.71 -5.04 -8.11
N GLY A 142 -3.64 -5.74 -7.48
CA GLY A 142 -3.43 -6.46 -6.22
C GLY A 142 -4.17 -5.91 -5.02
N ASN A 143 -3.49 -5.80 -3.87
CA ASN A 143 -4.09 -5.44 -2.58
C ASN A 143 -4.79 -4.08 -2.58
N ILE A 144 -4.35 -3.13 -3.40
CA ILE A 144 -4.97 -1.81 -3.58
C ILE A 144 -5.37 -1.63 -5.04
N GLY A 145 -6.49 -0.94 -5.23
CA GLY A 145 -7.00 -0.58 -6.56
C GLY A 145 -7.79 -1.71 -7.22
N ILE A 146 -7.22 -2.29 -8.26
CA ILE A 146 -7.86 -3.32 -9.10
C ILE A 146 -7.40 -4.70 -8.65
N PRO A 147 -8.32 -5.66 -8.35
CA PRO A 147 -7.95 -7.05 -8.09
C PRO A 147 -7.16 -7.63 -9.27
N TYR A 148 -6.17 -8.45 -9.00
CA TYR A 148 -5.36 -9.07 -10.07
C TYR A 148 -6.22 -9.96 -10.97
N THR A 149 -7.18 -10.67 -10.40
CA THR A 149 -8.16 -11.49 -11.14
C THR A 149 -8.99 -10.70 -12.15
N SER A 150 -9.25 -9.40 -11.92
CA SER A 150 -10.00 -8.57 -12.86
C SER A 150 -9.28 -8.34 -14.19
N GLU A 151 -7.94 -8.37 -14.19
CA GLU A 151 -7.12 -8.06 -15.35
C GLU A 151 -6.56 -9.31 -16.02
N ALA A 152 -6.39 -10.42 -15.27
CA ALA A 152 -5.67 -11.62 -15.70
C ALA A 152 -6.20 -12.24 -17.03
N ALA A 153 -7.51 -12.13 -17.30
CA ALA A 153 -8.11 -12.69 -18.50
C ALA A 153 -7.67 -12.00 -19.80
N THR A 154 -7.25 -10.74 -19.73
CA THR A 154 -6.91 -9.88 -20.88
C THR A 154 -5.42 -9.72 -21.10
N MET A 155 -4.59 -10.26 -20.21
CA MET A 155 -3.12 -10.16 -20.29
C MET A 155 -2.54 -11.01 -21.43
N THR A 156 -1.48 -10.48 -22.04
CA THR A 156 -0.72 -11.11 -23.11
C THR A 156 0.72 -11.36 -22.68
N ASP A 157 1.49 -12.04 -23.49
CA ASP A 157 2.91 -12.32 -23.22
C ASP A 157 3.77 -11.02 -23.18
N GLU A 158 3.24 -9.90 -23.70
CA GLU A 158 3.88 -8.57 -23.63
C GLU A 158 3.45 -7.74 -22.41
N THR A 159 2.50 -8.21 -21.63
CA THR A 159 1.97 -7.49 -20.46
C THR A 159 3.02 -7.46 -19.33
N VAL A 160 3.23 -6.27 -18.76
CA VAL A 160 4.00 -6.09 -17.53
C VAL A 160 3.03 -5.85 -16.37
N THR A 161 3.07 -6.71 -15.39
CA THR A 161 2.25 -6.60 -14.19
C THR A 161 3.07 -6.07 -13.02
N VAL A 162 2.58 -5.04 -12.34
CA VAL A 162 3.12 -4.54 -11.07
C VAL A 162 2.07 -4.77 -10.00
N ALA A 163 2.33 -5.71 -9.10
CA ALA A 163 1.36 -6.18 -8.13
C ALA A 163 1.73 -5.79 -6.69
N GLU A 164 0.82 -5.09 -6.01
CA GLU A 164 0.89 -4.90 -4.56
C GLU A 164 0.36 -6.15 -3.87
N ILE A 165 1.19 -6.79 -3.04
CA ILE A 165 0.86 -8.06 -2.38
C ILE A 165 0.86 -7.89 -0.85
N SER A 166 -0.28 -8.16 -0.22
CA SER A 166 -0.40 -8.21 1.24
C SER A 166 0.11 -9.55 1.80
N SER A 167 0.39 -9.60 3.11
CA SER A 167 0.71 -10.86 3.78
C SER A 167 -0.45 -11.86 3.71
N PHE A 168 -1.71 -11.40 3.76
CA PHE A 168 -2.87 -12.27 3.66
C PHE A 168 -2.96 -12.99 2.31
N GLN A 169 -2.57 -12.32 1.23
CA GLN A 169 -2.53 -12.92 -0.11
C GLN A 169 -1.40 -13.96 -0.24
N LEU A 170 -0.27 -13.75 0.45
CA LEU A 170 0.86 -14.67 0.43
C LEU A 170 0.61 -15.97 1.22
N GLU A 171 -0.38 -16.01 2.14
CA GLU A 171 -0.73 -17.22 2.91
C GLU A 171 -1.16 -18.41 2.04
N THR A 172 -1.55 -18.17 0.80
CA THR A 172 -2.24 -19.16 -0.05
C THR A 172 -1.66 -19.22 -1.46
N ILE A 173 -0.39 -18.89 -1.62
CA ILE A 173 0.35 -19.05 -2.88
C ILE A 173 0.86 -20.50 -3.03
N HIS A 174 0.98 -20.97 -4.25
CA HIS A 174 1.51 -22.28 -4.64
C HIS A 174 2.52 -22.18 -5.79
N GLU A 175 2.08 -21.65 -6.94
CA GLU A 175 2.88 -21.51 -8.16
C GLU A 175 3.20 -20.03 -8.46
N PHE A 176 2.70 -19.09 -7.63
CA PHE A 176 2.94 -17.66 -7.79
C PHE A 176 4.44 -17.36 -7.85
N HIS A 177 4.92 -16.84 -8.98
CA HIS A 177 6.33 -16.71 -9.29
C HIS A 177 6.60 -15.36 -9.96
N PRO A 178 6.96 -14.31 -9.22
CA PRO A 178 7.35 -13.04 -9.79
C PRO A 178 8.77 -13.13 -10.36
N GLU A 179 9.03 -12.43 -11.47
CA GLU A 179 10.38 -12.24 -12.01
C GLU A 179 11.20 -11.32 -11.11
N ILE A 180 10.56 -10.28 -10.57
CA ILE A 180 11.15 -9.41 -9.57
C ILE A 180 10.20 -9.30 -8.37
N SER A 181 10.73 -9.50 -7.18
CA SER A 181 10.03 -9.25 -5.94
C SER A 181 10.68 -8.14 -5.12
N ALA A 182 9.94 -7.57 -4.18
CA ALA A 182 10.49 -6.67 -3.17
C ALA A 182 9.81 -6.87 -1.82
N ILE A 183 10.61 -6.84 -0.75
CA ILE A 183 10.13 -6.74 0.64
C ILE A 183 10.71 -5.45 1.23
N LEU A 184 9.85 -4.45 1.42
CA LEU A 184 10.30 -3.09 1.74
C LEU A 184 10.74 -2.94 3.19
N ASN A 185 10.07 -3.59 4.11
CA ASN A 185 10.33 -3.62 5.56
C ASN A 185 9.40 -4.63 6.24
N ILE A 186 9.79 -5.10 7.43
CA ILE A 186 8.98 -5.95 8.28
C ILE A 186 8.97 -5.39 9.70
N THR A 187 7.87 -4.76 10.10
CA THR A 187 7.62 -4.27 11.44
C THR A 187 6.32 -4.88 11.98
N PRO A 188 6.11 -4.97 13.30
CA PRO A 188 4.92 -5.60 13.87
C PRO A 188 3.62 -5.02 13.30
N ASP A 189 2.81 -5.88 12.68
CA ASP A 189 1.49 -5.54 12.16
C ASP A 189 0.66 -6.82 11.99
N HIS A 190 -0.66 -6.71 12.01
CA HIS A 190 -1.58 -7.82 11.76
C HIS A 190 -1.35 -9.08 12.62
N LEU A 191 -0.82 -8.95 13.86
CA LEU A 191 -0.55 -10.09 14.74
C LEU A 191 -1.83 -10.77 15.23
N ASN A 192 -2.97 -10.10 15.17
CA ASN A 192 -4.28 -10.70 15.37
C ASN A 192 -4.63 -11.76 14.30
N ARG A 193 -3.99 -11.72 13.11
CA ARG A 193 -4.15 -12.67 12.02
C ARG A 193 -3.01 -13.70 11.97
N HIS A 194 -1.77 -13.24 12.08
CA HIS A 194 -0.59 -14.08 11.95
C HIS A 194 -0.14 -14.73 13.28
N HIS A 195 -0.74 -14.32 14.40
CA HIS A 195 -0.50 -14.78 15.77
C HIS A 195 0.90 -14.45 16.30
N THR A 196 1.97 -14.66 15.53
CA THR A 196 3.35 -14.36 15.94
C THR A 196 4.13 -13.57 14.87
N MET A 197 5.18 -12.87 15.29
CA MET A 197 6.09 -12.20 14.37
C MET A 197 6.77 -13.18 13.41
N GLU A 198 7.16 -14.34 13.88
CA GLU A 198 7.79 -15.38 13.06
C GLU A 198 6.88 -15.87 11.94
N CYS A 199 5.58 -16.01 12.22
CA CYS A 199 4.59 -16.35 11.20
C CYS A 199 4.44 -15.21 10.17
N TYR A 200 4.36 -13.95 10.64
CA TYR A 200 4.26 -12.78 9.78
C TYR A 200 5.49 -12.61 8.87
N ILE A 201 6.70 -12.78 9.43
CA ILE A 201 7.97 -12.73 8.70
C ILE A 201 7.97 -13.80 7.59
N ARG A 202 7.80 -15.07 7.95
CA ARG A 202 7.78 -16.19 6.98
C ARG A 202 6.75 -16.00 5.88
N THR A 203 5.58 -15.45 6.23
CA THR A 203 4.53 -15.19 5.24
C THR A 203 4.98 -14.14 4.23
N LYS A 204 5.71 -13.09 4.63
CA LYS A 204 6.23 -12.11 3.67
C LYS A 204 7.39 -12.63 2.84
N GLU A 205 8.30 -13.37 3.46
CA GLU A 205 9.41 -14.03 2.78
C GLU A 205 8.94 -15.04 1.72
N ALA A 206 7.75 -15.62 1.91
CA ALA A 206 7.14 -16.55 0.96
C ALA A 206 6.95 -15.96 -0.45
N ILE A 207 7.01 -14.64 -0.64
CA ILE A 207 6.98 -14.01 -1.97
C ILE A 207 8.09 -14.53 -2.89
N THR A 208 9.20 -15.04 -2.32
CA THR A 208 10.34 -15.59 -3.05
C THR A 208 10.31 -17.12 -3.19
N THR A 209 9.29 -17.80 -2.65
CA THR A 209 9.28 -19.29 -2.52
C THR A 209 9.52 -20.01 -3.84
N ASN A 210 9.02 -19.47 -4.95
CA ASN A 210 9.17 -20.07 -6.28
C ASN A 210 10.27 -19.40 -7.12
N GLN A 211 10.94 -18.37 -6.61
CA GLN A 211 12.06 -17.72 -7.28
C GLN A 211 13.35 -18.53 -7.13
N THR A 212 14.28 -18.34 -8.07
CA THR A 212 15.60 -18.92 -8.12
C THR A 212 16.66 -17.81 -8.22
N ASN A 213 17.94 -18.16 -8.38
CA ASN A 213 19.00 -17.17 -8.57
C ASN A 213 18.93 -16.41 -9.93
N ASP A 214 18.04 -16.81 -10.82
CA ASP A 214 17.81 -16.12 -12.09
C ASP A 214 16.86 -14.93 -11.92
N GLU A 215 16.09 -14.88 -10.81
CA GLU A 215 15.18 -13.79 -10.45
C GLU A 215 15.79 -12.90 -9.38
N VAL A 216 15.14 -11.75 -9.15
CA VAL A 216 15.63 -10.70 -8.26
C VAL A 216 14.66 -10.45 -7.10
N CYS A 217 15.21 -10.32 -5.89
CA CYS A 217 14.49 -9.78 -4.74
C CYS A 217 15.15 -8.51 -4.21
N VAL A 218 14.40 -7.42 -4.18
CA VAL A 218 14.87 -6.12 -3.65
C VAL A 218 14.55 -6.02 -2.17
N LEU A 219 15.59 -5.83 -1.34
CA LEU A 219 15.50 -5.83 0.12
C LEU A 219 16.09 -4.58 0.75
N ASN A 220 15.48 -4.14 1.86
CA ASN A 220 16.00 -3.05 2.69
C ASN A 220 17.14 -3.54 3.59
N TYR A 221 18.35 -3.02 3.40
CA TYR A 221 19.51 -3.38 4.22
C TYR A 221 19.42 -2.87 5.66
N GLU A 222 18.60 -1.85 5.94
CA GLU A 222 18.43 -1.28 7.28
C GLU A 222 17.47 -2.11 8.16
N ASP A 223 16.66 -2.97 7.55
CA ASP A 223 15.79 -3.91 8.26
C ASP A 223 16.58 -5.17 8.63
N GLU A 224 16.74 -5.42 9.94
CA GLU A 224 17.55 -6.54 10.44
C GLU A 224 16.99 -7.90 10.04
N VAL A 225 15.66 -8.03 9.97
CA VAL A 225 14.99 -9.26 9.54
C VAL A 225 15.30 -9.54 8.07
N LEU A 226 15.17 -8.52 7.22
CA LEU A 226 15.44 -8.64 5.78
C LEU A 226 16.92 -8.86 5.49
N ARG A 227 17.81 -8.27 6.27
CA ARG A 227 19.25 -8.51 6.12
C ARG A 227 19.59 -9.97 6.42
N ALA A 228 19.08 -10.52 7.52
CA ALA A 228 19.28 -11.94 7.84
C ALA A 228 18.65 -12.87 6.79
N PHE A 229 17.45 -12.54 6.30
CA PHE A 229 16.81 -13.29 5.21
C PHE A 229 17.65 -13.27 3.94
N GLY A 230 18.14 -12.11 3.52
CA GLY A 230 18.89 -11.96 2.27
C GLY A 230 20.21 -12.72 2.21
N GLU A 231 20.83 -13.02 3.38
CA GLU A 231 22.04 -13.88 3.45
C GLU A 231 21.78 -15.34 3.03
N SER A 232 20.51 -15.79 3.11
CA SER A 232 20.12 -17.18 2.81
C SER A 232 19.01 -17.30 1.77
N ALA A 233 18.57 -16.19 1.20
CA ALA A 233 17.49 -16.18 0.22
C ALA A 233 17.87 -16.99 -1.04
N PRO A 234 16.91 -17.74 -1.62
CA PRO A 234 17.16 -18.59 -2.80
C PRO A 234 17.17 -17.79 -4.12
N VAL A 235 17.32 -16.48 -4.07
CA VAL A 235 17.13 -15.53 -5.16
C VAL A 235 18.29 -14.53 -5.18
N HIS A 236 18.57 -13.91 -6.33
CA HIS A 236 19.54 -12.81 -6.40
C HIS A 236 19.02 -11.58 -5.62
N VAL A 237 19.74 -11.18 -4.57
CA VAL A 237 19.35 -10.06 -3.70
C VAL A 237 19.98 -8.76 -4.19
N VAL A 238 19.13 -7.73 -4.38
CA VAL A 238 19.54 -6.35 -4.62
C VAL A 238 19.17 -5.50 -3.42
N TRP A 239 20.15 -4.87 -2.82
CA TRP A 239 19.99 -4.09 -1.60
C TRP A 239 19.67 -2.62 -1.86
N PHE A 240 18.89 -2.01 -0.97
CA PHE A 240 18.84 -0.56 -0.82
C PHE A 240 19.05 -0.15 0.63
N SER A 241 19.64 1.04 0.84
CA SER A 241 19.93 1.59 2.16
C SER A 241 19.77 3.10 2.20
N SER A 242 19.06 3.59 3.21
CA SER A 242 18.95 5.02 3.47
C SER A 242 19.94 5.53 4.53
N ALA A 243 20.75 4.64 5.16
CA ALA A 243 21.61 5.00 6.29
C ALA A 243 23.10 4.80 6.04
N ARG A 244 23.47 4.02 5.04
CA ARG A 244 24.87 3.69 4.77
C ARG A 244 25.14 3.48 3.29
N LYS A 245 26.40 3.73 2.88
CA LYS A 245 26.87 3.39 1.54
C LYS A 245 26.96 1.89 1.37
N LEU A 246 26.54 1.40 0.23
CA LEU A 246 26.65 0.00 -0.17
C LEU A 246 27.72 -0.14 -1.25
N ALA A 247 28.44 -1.26 -1.24
CA ALA A 247 29.36 -1.62 -2.32
C ALA A 247 28.61 -2.06 -3.57
N GLU A 248 27.42 -2.66 -3.38
CA GLU A 248 26.48 -3.09 -4.44
C GLU A 248 25.06 -2.75 -4.01
N GLY A 249 24.26 -2.14 -4.91
CA GLY A 249 22.88 -1.75 -4.66
C GLY A 249 22.65 -0.23 -4.65
N PHE A 250 21.53 0.18 -4.09
CA PHE A 250 21.09 1.57 -4.09
C PHE A 250 21.25 2.18 -2.69
N TYR A 251 21.76 3.40 -2.57
CA TYR A 251 21.91 4.02 -1.27
C TYR A 251 21.76 5.54 -1.30
N LEU A 252 21.34 6.07 -0.16
CA LEU A 252 21.27 7.50 0.10
C LEU A 252 22.58 7.97 0.77
N ASP A 253 23.23 8.99 0.20
CA ASP A 253 24.37 9.70 0.80
C ASP A 253 24.11 11.20 0.78
N GLY A 254 23.94 11.80 1.96
CA GLY A 254 23.47 13.18 2.06
C GLY A 254 22.09 13.36 1.43
N GLU A 255 22.02 14.16 0.39
CA GLU A 255 20.80 14.44 -0.38
C GLU A 255 20.77 13.72 -1.73
N GLU A 256 21.66 12.76 -1.97
CA GLU A 256 21.78 12.11 -3.27
C GLU A 256 21.58 10.61 -3.17
N ILE A 257 20.80 10.05 -4.08
CA ILE A 257 20.63 8.61 -4.28
C ILE A 257 21.66 8.15 -5.31
N PHE A 258 22.40 7.10 -4.95
CA PHE A 258 23.41 6.46 -5.78
C PHE A 258 23.04 5.03 -6.11
N TYR A 259 23.55 4.54 -7.24
CA TYR A 259 23.56 3.14 -7.62
C TYR A 259 25.01 2.66 -7.72
N ALA A 260 25.40 1.70 -6.90
CA ALA A 260 26.67 1.03 -6.92
C ALA A 260 26.52 -0.35 -7.58
N HIS A 261 27.33 -0.60 -8.61
CA HIS A 261 27.30 -1.86 -9.36
C HIS A 261 28.64 -2.08 -10.09
N ASP A 262 29.12 -3.30 -10.17
CA ASP A 262 30.34 -3.69 -10.90
C ASP A 262 31.57 -2.82 -10.53
N GLY A 263 31.71 -2.43 -9.27
CA GLY A 263 32.77 -1.56 -8.77
C GLY A 263 32.66 -0.08 -9.19
N ASN A 264 31.57 0.31 -9.85
CA ASN A 264 31.26 1.69 -10.20
C ASN A 264 30.20 2.26 -9.27
N THR A 265 30.08 3.58 -9.24
CA THR A 265 29.02 4.28 -8.52
C THR A 265 28.47 5.40 -9.39
N GLU A 266 27.19 5.38 -9.63
CA GLU A 266 26.48 6.36 -10.45
C GLU A 266 25.47 7.13 -9.59
N LYS A 267 25.42 8.45 -9.79
CA LYS A 267 24.36 9.27 -9.18
C LYS A 267 23.06 9.04 -9.94
N VAL A 268 22.00 8.68 -9.19
CA VAL A 268 20.65 8.52 -9.73
C VAL A 268 19.90 9.85 -9.73
N ILE A 269 19.72 10.47 -8.56
CA ILE A 269 18.92 11.71 -8.40
C ILE A 269 19.27 12.42 -7.08
N ASN A 270 19.10 13.77 -7.04
CA ASN A 270 19.04 14.50 -5.78
C ASN A 270 17.61 14.43 -5.21
N VAL A 271 17.48 14.18 -3.90
CA VAL A 271 16.15 14.04 -3.27
C VAL A 271 15.32 15.34 -3.30
N ASN A 272 15.97 16.49 -3.47
CA ASN A 272 15.29 17.78 -3.65
C ASN A 272 14.60 17.92 -5.02
N ASP A 273 14.96 17.08 -6.01
CA ASP A 273 14.30 16.99 -7.30
C ASP A 273 13.05 16.10 -7.25
N LEU A 274 12.77 15.45 -6.12
CA LEU A 274 11.60 14.61 -5.91
C LEU A 274 10.42 15.41 -5.33
N ASN A 275 9.21 15.05 -5.74
CA ASN A 275 7.99 15.52 -5.07
C ASN A 275 7.59 14.62 -3.88
N LEU A 276 8.39 13.61 -3.58
CA LEU A 276 8.20 12.70 -2.45
C LEU A 276 9.12 13.15 -1.30
N LEU A 277 8.55 13.40 -0.13
CA LEU A 277 9.29 13.86 1.04
C LEU A 277 9.49 12.75 2.06
N GLY A 278 10.62 12.82 2.75
CA GLY A 278 10.93 11.97 3.89
C GLY A 278 11.71 10.71 3.53
N ARG A 279 12.55 10.28 4.48
CA ARG A 279 13.48 9.16 4.31
C ARG A 279 12.80 7.87 3.86
N HIS A 280 11.64 7.56 4.42
CA HIS A 280 10.85 6.40 4.03
C HIS A 280 10.41 6.43 2.55
N ASN A 281 10.16 7.63 2.00
CA ASN A 281 9.87 7.78 0.58
C ASN A 281 11.13 7.67 -0.29
N TYR A 282 12.30 8.09 0.21
CA TYR A 282 13.56 7.86 -0.50
C TYR A 282 13.90 6.36 -0.56
N GLU A 283 13.54 5.59 0.48
CA GLU A 283 13.58 4.12 0.46
C GLU A 283 12.64 3.53 -0.59
N ASN A 284 11.39 4.02 -0.66
CA ASN A 284 10.43 3.63 -1.69
C ASN A 284 10.96 3.93 -3.11
N VAL A 285 11.60 5.09 -3.31
CA VAL A 285 12.24 5.49 -4.58
C VAL A 285 13.38 4.55 -4.93
N MET A 286 14.27 4.24 -3.98
CA MET A 286 15.38 3.32 -4.21
C MET A 286 14.88 1.92 -4.54
N ALA A 287 13.87 1.41 -3.84
CA ALA A 287 13.27 0.11 -4.14
C ALA A 287 12.61 0.06 -5.53
N ALA A 288 11.84 1.09 -5.90
CA ALA A 288 11.21 1.18 -7.22
C ALA A 288 12.26 1.29 -8.34
N THR A 289 13.33 2.06 -8.11
CA THR A 289 14.46 2.20 -9.04
C THR A 289 15.18 0.86 -9.21
N ALA A 290 15.49 0.17 -8.11
CA ALA A 290 16.16 -1.13 -8.12
C ALA A 290 15.36 -2.16 -8.91
N MET A 291 14.06 -2.28 -8.65
CA MET A 291 13.19 -3.18 -9.42
C MET A 291 13.17 -2.81 -10.91
N SER A 292 13.08 -1.53 -11.22
CA SER A 292 12.94 -1.06 -12.60
C SER A 292 14.22 -1.26 -13.43
N VAL A 293 15.39 -1.00 -12.86
CA VAL A 293 16.68 -1.26 -13.52
C VAL A 293 16.85 -2.75 -13.80
N ASN A 294 16.59 -3.60 -12.79
CA ASN A 294 16.72 -5.06 -12.94
C ASN A 294 15.64 -5.66 -13.87
N PHE A 295 14.54 -4.94 -14.09
CA PHE A 295 13.52 -5.32 -15.08
C PHE A 295 13.89 -4.88 -16.51
N GLY A 296 14.98 -4.10 -16.68
CA GLY A 296 15.51 -3.68 -17.97
C GLY A 296 15.06 -2.28 -18.42
N VAL A 297 14.56 -1.44 -17.51
CA VAL A 297 14.24 -0.04 -17.82
C VAL A 297 15.52 0.80 -17.74
N PRO A 298 15.88 1.57 -18.79
CA PRO A 298 17.04 2.47 -18.76
C PRO A 298 16.94 3.53 -17.64
N MET A 299 18.08 3.84 -16.99
CA MET A 299 18.13 4.77 -15.85
C MET A 299 17.56 6.15 -16.19
N GLU A 300 17.83 6.67 -17.39
CA GLU A 300 17.31 7.97 -17.82
C GLU A 300 15.78 8.00 -17.87
N LYS A 301 15.13 6.87 -18.25
CA LYS A 301 13.66 6.74 -18.26
C LYS A 301 13.07 6.66 -16.85
N ILE A 302 13.81 6.07 -15.93
CA ILE A 302 13.45 6.02 -14.52
C ILE A 302 13.50 7.43 -13.91
N VAL A 303 14.63 8.12 -14.06
CA VAL A 303 14.84 9.48 -13.52
C VAL A 303 13.81 10.48 -14.06
N GLU A 304 13.43 10.35 -15.34
CA GLU A 304 12.36 11.16 -15.95
C GLU A 304 11.04 11.04 -15.16
N VAL A 305 10.68 9.83 -14.72
CA VAL A 305 9.48 9.60 -13.92
C VAL A 305 9.67 10.05 -12.47
N LEU A 306 10.82 9.77 -11.85
CA LEU A 306 11.11 10.17 -10.47
C LEU A 306 10.89 11.67 -10.25
N LYS A 307 11.33 12.52 -11.20
CA LYS A 307 11.18 13.99 -11.11
C LYS A 307 9.73 14.48 -11.18
N ARG A 308 8.86 13.76 -11.89
CA ARG A 308 7.46 14.17 -12.10
C ARG A 308 6.46 13.43 -11.22
N PHE A 309 6.85 12.28 -10.64
CA PHE A 309 5.95 11.45 -9.83
C PHE A 309 5.51 12.23 -8.59
N GLN A 310 4.21 12.23 -8.34
CA GLN A 310 3.65 12.81 -7.13
C GLN A 310 3.24 11.70 -6.16
N ALA A 311 3.24 12.02 -4.87
CA ALA A 311 2.78 11.10 -3.85
C ALA A 311 1.36 10.58 -4.16
N VAL A 312 1.07 9.38 -3.66
CA VAL A 312 -0.30 8.84 -3.71
C VAL A 312 -1.23 9.86 -3.06
N GLU A 313 -2.34 10.12 -3.74
CA GLU A 313 -3.33 11.11 -3.33
C GLU A 313 -3.67 10.98 -1.83
N HIS A 314 -3.71 12.11 -1.13
CA HIS A 314 -3.95 12.24 0.32
C HIS A 314 -2.86 11.67 1.25
N ARG A 315 -1.66 11.32 0.75
CA ARG A 315 -0.55 10.86 1.58
C ARG A 315 0.69 11.74 1.39
N ILE A 316 0.86 12.76 2.24
CA ILE A 316 1.91 13.78 2.16
C ILE A 316 2.02 14.34 0.72
N GLU A 317 0.87 14.46 0.08
CA GLU A 317 0.73 14.90 -1.30
C GLU A 317 1.06 16.40 -1.41
N TYR A 318 2.05 16.75 -2.21
CA TYR A 318 2.27 18.16 -2.55
C TYR A 318 1.09 18.69 -3.36
N VAL A 319 0.50 19.79 -2.90
CA VAL A 319 -0.70 20.39 -3.55
C VAL A 319 -0.32 21.57 -4.41
N THR A 320 0.37 22.56 -3.84
CA THR A 320 0.81 23.79 -4.50
C THR A 320 1.77 24.57 -3.60
N GLU A 321 2.38 25.61 -4.15
CA GLU A 321 3.12 26.65 -3.41
C GLU A 321 2.45 28.01 -3.64
N LYS A 322 2.16 28.74 -2.58
CA LYS A 322 1.59 30.09 -2.59
C LYS A 322 2.46 31.00 -1.71
N ARG A 323 2.88 32.16 -2.23
CA ARG A 323 3.76 33.12 -1.51
C ARG A 323 5.03 32.47 -0.91
N GLY A 324 5.59 31.43 -1.57
CA GLY A 324 6.74 30.67 -1.07
C GLY A 324 6.43 29.69 0.06
N VAL A 325 5.15 29.47 0.39
CA VAL A 325 4.65 28.48 1.35
C VAL A 325 4.16 27.24 0.61
N ARG A 326 4.67 26.06 0.99
CA ARG A 326 4.24 24.77 0.39
C ARG A 326 3.11 24.15 1.16
N PHE A 327 2.09 23.67 0.44
CA PHE A 327 0.92 23.01 1.01
C PHE A 327 0.97 21.50 0.73
N TYR A 328 0.79 20.70 1.79
CA TYR A 328 0.81 19.25 1.74
C TYR A 328 -0.47 18.65 2.30
N ASN A 329 -1.03 17.67 1.58
CA ASN A 329 -2.23 16.95 1.95
C ASN A 329 -1.87 15.53 2.44
N ASP A 330 -1.97 15.32 3.74
CA ASP A 330 -1.85 14.01 4.38
C ASP A 330 -3.17 13.64 5.08
N SER A 331 -4.28 13.88 4.41
CA SER A 331 -5.62 13.57 4.96
C SER A 331 -5.79 12.10 5.33
N LYS A 332 -4.98 11.19 4.77
CA LYS A 332 -4.92 9.76 5.10
C LYS A 332 -4.26 9.50 6.47
N GLY A 333 -3.60 10.47 7.08
CA GLY A 333 -3.10 10.45 8.46
C GLY A 333 -4.24 10.47 9.48
N THR A 334 -5.06 9.41 9.52
CA THR A 334 -6.30 9.30 10.33
C THR A 334 -6.09 8.74 11.73
N ASN A 335 -4.84 8.58 12.14
CA ASN A 335 -4.42 8.17 13.49
C ASN A 335 -3.05 8.80 13.82
N PRO A 336 -2.64 8.82 15.10
CA PRO A 336 -1.38 9.42 15.54
C PRO A 336 -0.15 8.84 14.84
N ASP A 337 -0.04 7.52 14.70
CA ASP A 337 1.12 6.85 14.07
C ASP A 337 1.36 7.31 12.63
N ALA A 338 0.28 7.39 11.84
CA ALA A 338 0.36 7.88 10.47
C ALA A 338 0.76 9.36 10.44
N ALA A 339 0.19 10.19 11.31
CA ALA A 339 0.48 11.63 11.36
C ALA A 339 1.90 11.93 11.85
N ILE A 340 2.49 11.09 12.71
CA ILE A 340 3.91 11.15 13.09
C ILE A 340 4.80 11.04 11.84
N GLN A 341 4.50 10.14 10.92
CA GLN A 341 5.26 10.01 9.68
C GLN A 341 5.10 11.26 8.80
N GLY A 342 3.90 11.85 8.76
CA GLY A 342 3.66 13.12 8.08
C GLY A 342 4.56 14.23 8.59
N ILE A 343 4.66 14.43 9.92
CA ILE A 343 5.51 15.45 10.54
C ILE A 343 7.01 15.16 10.29
N ARG A 344 7.43 13.91 10.48
CA ARG A 344 8.82 13.50 10.28
C ARG A 344 9.31 13.75 8.85
N ALA A 345 8.42 13.66 7.87
CA ALA A 345 8.71 13.92 6.47
C ALA A 345 8.93 15.40 6.16
N MET A 346 8.44 16.32 7.00
CA MET A 346 8.59 17.76 6.73
C MET A 346 10.06 18.19 6.86
N ASN A 347 10.50 18.97 5.86
CA ASN A 347 11.84 19.57 5.75
C ASN A 347 11.82 21.11 5.84
N ARG A 348 10.66 21.69 6.19
CA ARG A 348 10.44 23.12 6.40
C ARG A 348 9.73 23.35 7.74
N PRO A 349 9.88 24.53 8.36
CA PRO A 349 9.00 24.89 9.49
C PRO A 349 7.54 24.78 9.07
N THR A 350 6.72 24.10 9.89
CA THR A 350 5.40 23.63 9.45
C THR A 350 4.27 24.18 10.33
N LEU A 351 3.22 24.71 9.70
CA LEU A 351 1.92 24.92 10.34
C LEU A 351 1.10 23.65 10.10
N LEU A 352 0.71 22.98 11.19
CA LEU A 352 0.08 21.65 11.16
C LEU A 352 -1.43 21.77 11.46
N ILE A 353 -2.26 21.26 10.54
CA ILE A 353 -3.71 21.14 10.77
C ILE A 353 -3.99 19.75 11.31
N GLY A 354 -4.50 19.70 12.57
CA GLY A 354 -4.80 18.50 13.31
C GLY A 354 -6.22 18.45 13.83
N GLY A 355 -6.65 17.25 14.32
CA GLY A 355 -7.96 17.04 14.92
C GLY A 355 -9.02 16.47 13.96
N GLY A 356 -10.18 16.16 14.54
CA GLY A 356 -11.29 15.53 13.85
C GLY A 356 -12.18 14.72 14.78
N TYR A 357 -12.56 13.49 14.37
CA TYR A 357 -13.39 12.59 15.15
C TYR A 357 -12.57 11.79 16.16
N ASP A 358 -13.07 11.66 17.38
CA ASP A 358 -12.41 10.92 18.46
C ASP A 358 -12.57 9.40 18.30
N LYS A 359 -11.43 8.71 18.14
CA LYS A 359 -11.32 7.25 18.19
C LYS A 359 -10.75 6.73 19.52
N GLN A 360 -10.76 7.57 20.57
CA GLN A 360 -10.14 7.28 21.86
C GLN A 360 -8.63 7.06 21.74
N SER A 361 -7.97 7.80 20.86
CA SER A 361 -6.52 7.77 20.68
C SER A 361 -5.82 8.65 21.72
N THR A 362 -4.56 8.35 22.05
CA THR A 362 -3.65 9.22 22.78
C THR A 362 -2.77 10.01 21.79
N TYR A 363 -2.36 11.20 22.16
CA TYR A 363 -1.63 12.11 21.28
C TYR A 363 -0.23 12.45 21.79
N ASP A 364 0.20 11.88 22.92
CA ASP A 364 1.47 12.18 23.57
C ASP A 364 2.66 11.97 22.59
N GLU A 365 2.78 10.80 21.97
CA GLU A 365 3.85 10.50 21.01
C GLU A 365 3.79 11.36 19.75
N TRP A 366 2.58 11.76 19.33
CA TRP A 366 2.40 12.63 18.16
C TRP A 366 2.91 14.04 18.45
N ILE A 367 2.64 14.59 19.64
CA ILE A 367 3.17 15.89 20.06
C ILE A 367 4.69 15.83 20.23
N ASP A 368 5.23 14.77 20.84
CA ASP A 368 6.68 14.58 21.00
C ASP A 368 7.40 14.50 19.63
N ALA A 369 6.73 13.98 18.60
CA ALA A 369 7.28 13.91 17.25
C ALA A 369 7.40 15.27 16.53
N PHE A 370 6.93 16.38 17.13
CA PHE A 370 7.04 17.71 16.52
C PHE A 370 8.51 18.15 16.38
N ASP A 371 9.37 17.82 17.34
CA ASP A 371 10.82 17.94 17.29
C ASP A 371 11.31 19.26 16.63
N GLY A 372 10.70 20.40 17.02
CA GLY A 372 10.99 21.72 16.50
C GLY A 372 10.54 21.99 15.06
N LYS A 373 9.94 21.02 14.36
CA LYS A 373 9.44 21.18 12.98
C LYS A 373 8.10 21.91 12.92
N VAL A 374 7.23 21.69 13.91
CA VAL A 374 5.91 22.32 13.96
C VAL A 374 6.02 23.69 14.64
N LYS A 375 5.68 24.74 13.90
CA LYS A 375 5.63 26.13 14.40
C LYS A 375 4.31 26.46 15.06
N LYS A 376 3.22 25.92 14.54
CA LYS A 376 1.85 26.19 14.98
C LYS A 376 1.00 24.95 14.76
N LEU A 377 0.23 24.59 15.76
CA LEU A 377 -0.77 23.53 15.68
C LEU A 377 -2.18 24.14 15.58
N VAL A 378 -2.82 23.94 14.44
CA VAL A 378 -4.16 24.47 14.14
C VAL A 378 -5.15 23.32 14.27
N LEU A 379 -6.09 23.41 15.21
CA LEU A 379 -6.94 22.32 15.65
C LEU A 379 -8.38 22.51 15.24
N ILE A 380 -9.00 21.42 14.81
CA ILE A 380 -10.41 21.38 14.38
C ILE A 380 -11.14 20.16 14.96
N GLY A 381 -12.46 20.25 14.97
CA GLY A 381 -13.34 19.12 15.27
C GLY A 381 -13.37 18.70 16.74
N GLN A 382 -13.94 17.53 16.99
CA GLN A 382 -14.27 17.02 18.33
C GLN A 382 -13.06 16.89 19.26
N THR A 383 -11.89 16.55 18.70
CA THR A 383 -10.65 16.29 19.46
C THR A 383 -9.82 17.55 19.72
N ALA A 384 -10.21 18.72 19.23
CA ALA A 384 -9.40 19.94 19.29
C ALA A 384 -8.95 20.31 20.71
N GLU A 385 -9.87 20.35 21.66
CA GLU A 385 -9.57 20.71 23.06
C GLU A 385 -8.67 19.67 23.74
N MET A 386 -8.93 18.38 23.53
CA MET A 386 -8.13 17.29 24.10
C MET A 386 -6.68 17.31 23.58
N ILE A 387 -6.51 17.55 22.29
CA ILE A 387 -5.18 17.65 21.66
C ILE A 387 -4.45 18.90 22.17
N GLU A 388 -5.12 20.04 22.29
CA GLU A 388 -4.54 21.26 22.84
C GLU A 388 -4.03 21.07 24.27
N VAL A 389 -4.84 20.45 25.12
CA VAL A 389 -4.44 20.11 26.51
C VAL A 389 -3.22 19.19 26.52
N CYS A 390 -3.19 18.19 25.66
CA CYS A 390 -2.05 17.29 25.51
C CYS A 390 -0.80 18.06 25.04
N ALA A 391 -0.92 18.93 24.03
CA ALA A 391 0.19 19.75 23.52
C ALA A 391 0.77 20.66 24.62
N HIS A 392 -0.09 21.34 25.39
CA HIS A 392 0.36 22.19 26.49
C HIS A 392 1.08 21.40 27.59
N LYS A 393 0.60 20.19 27.92
CA LYS A 393 1.24 19.29 28.90
C LYS A 393 2.66 18.89 28.44
N HIS A 394 2.90 18.76 27.15
CA HIS A 394 4.20 18.48 26.55
C HIS A 394 5.01 19.75 26.25
N GLY A 395 4.57 20.93 26.72
CA GLY A 395 5.27 22.19 26.57
C GLY A 395 5.11 22.89 25.23
N PHE A 396 4.25 22.37 24.34
CA PHE A 396 3.96 23.01 23.06
C PHE A 396 2.75 23.95 23.20
N MET A 397 3.03 25.26 23.30
CA MET A 397 2.02 26.30 23.60
C MET A 397 1.46 26.99 22.34
N ASP A 398 2.05 26.76 21.18
CA ASP A 398 1.69 27.43 19.92
C ASP A 398 0.49 26.75 19.26
N THR A 399 -0.64 26.75 19.92
CA THR A 399 -1.91 26.15 19.46
C THR A 399 -2.95 27.20 19.11
N VAL A 400 -3.88 26.85 18.22
CA VAL A 400 -5.10 27.62 17.93
C VAL A 400 -6.21 26.67 17.56
N ARG A 401 -7.44 26.95 18.04
CA ARG A 401 -8.64 26.20 17.66
C ARG A 401 -9.43 27.01 16.65
N CYS A 402 -9.87 26.34 15.58
CA CYS A 402 -10.76 26.90 14.56
C CYS A 402 -12.11 26.17 14.56
N GLU A 403 -13.18 26.87 14.25
CA GLU A 403 -14.53 26.29 14.21
C GLU A 403 -14.76 25.51 12.91
N THR A 404 -14.19 25.97 11.80
CA THR A 404 -14.36 25.34 10.49
C THR A 404 -13.02 24.91 9.87
N PHE A 405 -13.11 23.96 8.95
CA PHE A 405 -11.95 23.48 8.20
C PHE A 405 -11.36 24.56 7.29
N GLU A 406 -12.23 25.36 6.68
CA GLU A 406 -11.80 26.48 5.84
C GLU A 406 -11.08 27.57 6.66
N GLU A 407 -11.59 27.88 7.84
CA GLU A 407 -10.94 28.82 8.77
C GLU A 407 -9.53 28.33 9.16
N ALA A 408 -9.35 27.05 9.46
CA ALA A 408 -8.04 26.47 9.79
C ALA A 408 -7.04 26.60 8.62
N ILE A 409 -7.49 26.36 7.39
CA ILE A 409 -6.65 26.50 6.19
C ILE A 409 -6.27 27.96 5.97
N ARG A 410 -7.24 28.89 6.06
CA ARG A 410 -6.99 30.33 5.90
C ARG A 410 -6.08 30.85 7.01
N TYR A 411 -6.27 30.42 8.27
CA TYR A 411 -5.39 30.78 9.35
C TYR A 411 -3.93 30.38 9.04
N CYS A 412 -3.73 29.14 8.58
CA CYS A 412 -2.38 28.71 8.18
C CYS A 412 -1.81 29.56 7.05
N TYR A 413 -2.61 29.86 6.02
CA TYR A 413 -2.18 30.70 4.90
C TYR A 413 -1.80 32.12 5.34
N ASP A 414 -2.55 32.74 6.25
CA ASP A 414 -2.33 34.11 6.71
C ASP A 414 -1.11 34.25 7.64
N HIS A 415 -0.77 33.18 8.39
CA HIS A 415 0.29 33.20 9.39
C HIS A 415 1.59 32.50 8.95
N ALA A 416 1.57 31.77 7.82
CA ALA A 416 2.77 31.21 7.23
C ALA A 416 3.59 32.27 6.48
N VAL A 417 4.89 32.14 6.53
CA VAL A 417 5.85 33.00 5.80
C VAL A 417 6.57 32.19 4.71
N SER A 418 7.16 32.90 3.74
CA SER A 418 7.94 32.25 2.69
C SER A 418 9.02 31.33 3.31
N GLY A 419 9.10 30.10 2.82
CA GLY A 419 9.96 29.05 3.37
C GLY A 419 9.24 28.08 4.31
N ASP A 420 8.04 28.39 4.78
CA ASP A 420 7.23 27.47 5.59
C ASP A 420 6.51 26.41 4.76
N ALA A 421 5.94 25.44 5.46
CA ALA A 421 4.98 24.49 4.93
C ALA A 421 3.67 24.53 5.72
N VAL A 422 2.54 24.22 5.06
CA VAL A 422 1.26 23.90 5.69
C VAL A 422 0.99 22.43 5.43
N LEU A 423 0.80 21.66 6.50
CA LEU A 423 0.52 20.22 6.44
C LEU A 423 -0.87 19.92 7.01
N LEU A 424 -1.74 19.34 6.21
CA LEU A 424 -2.93 18.66 6.71
C LEU A 424 -2.54 17.22 7.08
N SER A 425 -2.32 16.94 8.37
CA SER A 425 -2.06 15.58 8.89
C SER A 425 -2.80 15.41 10.23
N PRO A 426 -4.08 15.07 10.17
CA PRO A 426 -5.03 15.31 11.25
C PRO A 426 -4.85 14.47 12.50
N ALA A 427 -4.13 13.33 12.45
CA ALA A 427 -4.06 12.31 13.51
C ALA A 427 -5.42 11.72 13.92
N CYS A 428 -6.50 12.13 13.27
CA CYS A 428 -7.89 11.81 13.60
C CYS A 428 -8.69 11.39 12.36
N ALA A 429 -9.74 10.57 12.59
CA ALA A 429 -10.67 10.26 11.52
C ALA A 429 -11.42 11.52 11.04
N SER A 430 -11.92 11.46 9.81
CA SER A 430 -12.66 12.56 9.18
C SER A 430 -14.16 12.59 9.56
N TRP A 431 -14.67 11.52 10.17
CA TRP A 431 -16.10 11.35 10.46
C TRP A 431 -16.67 12.50 11.29
N GLY A 432 -17.96 12.75 11.11
CA GLY A 432 -18.64 13.87 11.77
C GLY A 432 -18.47 15.22 11.07
N MET A 433 -17.37 15.43 10.35
CA MET A 433 -17.13 16.63 9.54
C MET A 433 -17.14 16.32 8.02
N PHE A 434 -16.67 15.12 7.63
CA PHE A 434 -16.60 14.66 6.24
C PHE A 434 -17.02 13.18 6.14
N PRO A 435 -17.54 12.73 4.98
CA PRO A 435 -17.91 11.32 4.76
C PRO A 435 -16.74 10.35 4.91
N ASN A 436 -15.55 10.77 4.45
CA ASN A 436 -14.31 10.00 4.44
C ASN A 436 -13.09 10.92 4.38
N TYR A 437 -11.88 10.36 4.46
CA TYR A 437 -10.63 11.14 4.41
C TYR A 437 -10.34 11.65 2.99
N GLU A 438 -10.80 10.95 1.96
CA GLU A 438 -10.67 11.36 0.57
C GLU A 438 -11.38 12.70 0.33
N GLU A 439 -12.60 12.80 0.81
CA GLU A 439 -13.39 14.03 0.69
C GLU A 439 -12.75 15.18 1.46
N ARG A 440 -12.26 14.94 2.70
CA ARG A 440 -11.51 15.95 3.46
C ARG A 440 -10.28 16.44 2.70
N GLY A 441 -9.52 15.52 2.11
CA GLY A 441 -8.33 15.85 1.34
C GLY A 441 -8.64 16.56 0.03
N ARG A 442 -9.74 16.21 -0.65
CA ARG A 442 -10.20 16.89 -1.87
C ARG A 442 -10.58 18.34 -1.57
N ILE A 443 -11.37 18.57 -0.53
CA ILE A 443 -11.79 19.91 -0.09
C ILE A 443 -10.56 20.74 0.31
N PHE A 444 -9.58 20.15 1.02
CA PHE A 444 -8.32 20.83 1.32
C PHE A 444 -7.64 21.35 0.04
N LYS A 445 -7.49 20.47 -0.95
CA LYS A 445 -6.86 20.85 -2.23
C LYS A 445 -7.61 21.94 -2.97
N GLU A 446 -8.94 21.90 -2.98
CA GLU A 446 -9.78 22.92 -3.61
C GLU A 446 -9.60 24.28 -2.97
N ILE A 447 -9.69 24.35 -1.63
CA ILE A 447 -9.51 25.62 -0.89
C ILE A 447 -8.11 26.18 -1.12
N VAL A 448 -7.08 25.34 -0.96
CA VAL A 448 -5.68 25.77 -1.07
C VAL A 448 -5.36 26.28 -2.49
N ARG A 449 -5.86 25.61 -3.54
CA ARG A 449 -5.68 26.06 -4.93
C ARG A 449 -6.40 27.36 -5.22
N GLY A 450 -7.50 27.63 -4.53
CA GLY A 450 -8.28 28.87 -4.64
C GLY A 450 -7.70 30.05 -3.84
N LEU A 451 -6.65 29.88 -3.03
CA LEU A 451 -5.99 30.97 -2.31
C LEU A 451 -5.23 31.89 -3.30
N GLU A 452 -5.12 33.17 -2.93
CA GLU A 452 -4.38 34.18 -3.73
C GLU A 452 -2.90 33.82 -3.87
N GLU A 453 -2.23 34.35 -4.90
CA GLU A 453 -0.79 34.12 -5.13
C GLU A 453 0.11 34.99 -4.28
#